data_8ac2cd88e92d265e87ad441e97efd321
#
_entry.id   8ac2cd88e92d265e87ad441e97efd321
#
_cell.length_a   1.000
_cell.length_b   1.000
_cell.length_c   1.000
_cell.angle_alpha   90.00
_cell.angle_beta   90.00
_cell.angle_gamma   90.00
#
_symmetry.space_group_name_H-M   'P 1'
#
loop_
_entity.id
_entity.type
_entity.pdbx_description
1 polymer ?
#
loop_
_entity_poly.entity_id
_entity_poly.type
_entity_poly.pdbx_seq_one_letter_code
_entity_poly.pdbx_strand_id
1 'polypeptide(L)'
;NCGFNREIDYFACNLKKILALVLAFACAFTMFAGAAFTDQADIKVENEVVDTLIELGVINGYTDGSFKPNDTVTRAEMAKMIYVLRTGNSDASAYNDDYSTFTDIKGHWARGYVKYCQSLGIIAGQSATKFAPDQTVTAQEAAKMLLVTLGYDATKAGLVGAGWASKTNALADENGLLEDVNTSFTGPCPRQYAAQLMYNAIDAATVVWRDDAYTKYNYDGKENKTIGEKYMGLAAKDDSVGILKSVKKEDNKDTFRVSVYINDKDVSFTKVATNYVDLLGQKVHVLFKDGEKDKVYGIYATDENLAVTTLVDDIDDADKTNGKFKVDGTEYKTNSTTAKAEDTIKVYETPDLNTAWGGKYLKDVPAYETVTFVDNNDDDKIDFGVYTPTVFGKVTYLGSDSVTVKSKGATSFVSGNSEDFDIDDDNVVMSKDLKKDAYVTVTERAYSATDATEINEAQSVSGKVQAIK
;
A
#
# COMPACT_ATOMS: atom_id res chain seq x y z
N ASN A 1 -7.78 -39.45 -35.45
CA ASN A 1 -8.66 -38.33 -35.12
C ASN A 1 -8.64 -38.04 -33.63
N CYS A 2 -7.54 -37.57 -33.16
CA CYS A 2 -7.37 -37.03 -31.79
C CYS A 2 -6.29 -35.96 -31.94
N GLY A 3 -6.68 -34.71 -32.21
CA GLY A 3 -5.70 -33.65 -32.40
C GLY A 3 -6.25 -32.23 -32.37
N PHE A 4 -7.53 -32.03 -32.03
CA PHE A 4 -8.14 -30.70 -32.15
C PHE A 4 -8.61 -30.06 -30.83
N ASN A 5 -8.57 -30.80 -29.73
CA ASN A 5 -9.11 -30.26 -28.46
C ASN A 5 -8.06 -29.56 -27.53
N ARG A 6 -6.76 -29.71 -27.83
CA ARG A 6 -5.74 -29.10 -26.94
C ARG A 6 -5.53 -27.60 -27.13
N GLU A 7 -5.77 -27.08 -28.33
CA GLU A 7 -5.58 -25.62 -28.56
C GLU A 7 -6.76 -24.80 -28.08
N ILE A 8 -7.98 -25.36 -28.05
CA ILE A 8 -9.17 -24.64 -27.61
C ILE A 8 -9.22 -24.55 -26.10
N ASP A 9 -8.76 -25.58 -25.39
CA ASP A 9 -8.64 -25.57 -23.92
C ASP A 9 -7.53 -24.60 -23.47
N TYR A 10 -6.46 -24.48 -24.24
CA TYR A 10 -5.37 -23.52 -23.96
C TYR A 10 -5.82 -22.07 -24.15
N PHE A 11 -6.66 -21.79 -25.15
CA PHE A 11 -7.21 -20.44 -25.39
C PHE A 11 -8.27 -20.06 -24.35
N ALA A 12 -9.13 -20.98 -23.95
CA ALA A 12 -10.13 -20.73 -22.91
C ALA A 12 -9.48 -20.53 -21.54
N CYS A 13 -8.44 -21.29 -21.22
CA CYS A 13 -7.66 -21.14 -19.99
C CYS A 13 -6.90 -19.79 -19.96
N ASN A 14 -6.32 -19.37 -21.08
CA ASN A 14 -5.63 -18.09 -21.15
C ASN A 14 -6.59 -16.89 -21.12
N LEU A 15 -7.80 -17.02 -21.67
CA LEU A 15 -8.80 -15.95 -21.59
C LEU A 15 -9.34 -15.77 -20.16
N LYS A 16 -9.54 -16.87 -19.41
CA LYS A 16 -9.87 -16.84 -17.99
C LYS A 16 -8.74 -16.24 -17.15
N LYS A 17 -7.49 -16.58 -17.43
CA LYS A 17 -6.30 -16.01 -16.77
C LYS A 17 -6.14 -14.52 -17.04
N ILE A 18 -6.41 -14.06 -18.25
CA ILE A 18 -6.41 -12.65 -18.62
C ILE A 18 -7.56 -11.92 -17.91
N LEU A 19 -8.74 -12.54 -17.76
CA LEU A 19 -9.87 -11.93 -17.08
C LEU A 19 -9.66 -11.89 -15.56
N ALA A 20 -9.07 -12.93 -14.95
CA ALA A 20 -8.68 -12.95 -13.54
C ALA A 20 -7.54 -11.96 -13.27
N LEU A 21 -6.57 -11.84 -14.18
CA LEU A 21 -5.50 -10.84 -14.08
C LEU A 21 -6.04 -9.41 -14.24
N VAL A 22 -7.02 -9.20 -15.12
CA VAL A 22 -7.68 -7.89 -15.29
C VAL A 22 -8.55 -7.55 -14.09
N LEU A 23 -9.22 -8.52 -13.46
CA LEU A 23 -9.95 -8.31 -12.21
C LEU A 23 -9.00 -8.08 -11.02
N ALA A 24 -7.91 -8.84 -10.91
CA ALA A 24 -6.87 -8.58 -9.91
C ALA A 24 -6.18 -7.23 -10.12
N PHE A 25 -5.93 -6.85 -11.37
CA PHE A 25 -5.42 -5.51 -11.71
C PHE A 25 -6.46 -4.41 -11.45
N ALA A 26 -7.74 -4.65 -11.68
CA ALA A 26 -8.79 -3.69 -11.36
C ALA A 26 -8.97 -3.50 -9.84
N CYS A 27 -8.80 -4.56 -9.04
CA CYS A 27 -8.80 -4.47 -7.58
C CYS A 27 -7.53 -3.79 -7.04
N ALA A 28 -6.36 -3.98 -7.68
CA ALA A 28 -5.13 -3.29 -7.31
C ALA A 28 -5.14 -1.79 -7.67
N PHE A 29 -5.99 -1.37 -8.62
CA PHE A 29 -6.12 0.03 -9.03
C PHE A 29 -7.02 0.89 -8.13
N THR A 30 -7.77 0.32 -7.19
CA THR A 30 -8.69 1.08 -6.32
C THR A 30 -8.07 1.55 -5.00
N MET A 31 -6.77 1.36 -4.80
CA MET A 31 -6.08 1.71 -3.56
C MET A 31 -5.35 3.07 -3.61
N PHE A 32 -5.81 4.01 -4.42
CA PHE A 32 -5.28 5.36 -4.42
C PHE A 32 -6.20 6.33 -3.67
N ALA A 33 -5.77 6.80 -2.52
CA ALA A 33 -6.32 7.99 -1.86
C ALA A 33 -6.03 9.28 -2.64
N GLY A 34 -5.12 9.24 -3.64
CA GLY A 34 -4.85 10.29 -4.61
C GLY A 34 -5.20 9.85 -6.03
N ALA A 35 -5.49 10.77 -6.90
CA ALA A 35 -5.64 10.47 -8.32
C ALA A 35 -4.35 9.79 -8.83
N ALA A 36 -4.48 8.63 -9.49
CA ALA A 36 -3.33 7.94 -10.07
C ALA A 36 -2.54 8.90 -10.97
N PHE A 37 -1.22 8.84 -10.90
CA PHE A 37 -0.37 9.63 -11.77
C PHE A 37 -0.59 9.27 -13.23
N THR A 38 -0.51 10.26 -14.12
CA THR A 38 -0.66 10.06 -15.55
C THR A 38 0.39 9.10 -16.13
N ASP A 39 1.51 8.94 -15.43
CA ASP A 39 2.66 8.07 -15.75
C ASP A 39 2.84 6.92 -14.74
N GLN A 40 1.78 6.49 -14.07
CA GLN A 40 1.78 5.42 -13.07
C GLN A 40 2.45 4.12 -13.58
N ALA A 41 2.22 3.77 -14.84
CA ALA A 41 2.80 2.56 -15.45
C ALA A 41 4.34 2.57 -15.54
N ASP A 42 4.98 3.73 -15.45
CA ASP A 42 6.43 3.90 -15.49
C ASP A 42 7.07 3.83 -14.10
N ILE A 43 6.28 3.89 -13.03
CA ILE A 43 6.75 3.73 -11.64
C ILE A 43 7.07 2.25 -11.42
N LYS A 44 8.27 1.96 -10.93
CA LYS A 44 8.80 0.60 -10.68
C LYS A 44 9.01 0.28 -9.20
N VAL A 45 9.00 1.31 -8.36
CA VAL A 45 8.94 1.14 -6.91
C VAL A 45 7.51 0.85 -6.48
N GLU A 46 7.33 0.25 -5.31
CA GLU A 46 5.99 -0.02 -4.79
C GLU A 46 5.21 1.29 -4.60
N ASN A 47 3.90 1.22 -4.81
CA ASN A 47 3.01 2.38 -4.67
C ASN A 47 3.13 3.02 -3.28
N GLU A 48 3.26 2.20 -2.25
CA GLU A 48 3.49 2.61 -0.87
C GLU A 48 4.61 3.63 -0.72
N VAL A 49 5.71 3.44 -1.42
CA VAL A 49 6.88 4.34 -1.39
C VAL A 49 6.50 5.77 -1.81
N VAL A 50 5.80 5.87 -2.94
CA VAL A 50 5.40 7.16 -3.51
C VAL A 50 4.31 7.81 -2.66
N ASP A 51 3.29 7.05 -2.29
CA ASP A 51 2.13 7.53 -1.53
C ASP A 51 2.55 8.03 -0.15
N THR A 52 3.36 7.25 0.58
CA THR A 52 3.90 7.65 1.89
C THR A 52 4.63 8.97 1.82
N LEU A 53 5.53 9.14 0.85
CA LEU A 53 6.34 10.36 0.75
C LEU A 53 5.52 11.58 0.31
N ILE A 54 4.43 11.39 -0.44
CA ILE A 54 3.49 12.45 -0.79
C ILE A 54 2.69 12.86 0.44
N GLU A 55 2.09 11.90 1.16
CA GLU A 55 1.31 12.18 2.36
C GLU A 55 2.14 12.86 3.46
N LEU A 56 3.42 12.50 3.57
CA LEU A 56 4.37 13.16 4.46
C LEU A 56 4.92 14.48 3.91
N GLY A 57 4.57 14.85 2.68
CA GLY A 57 5.01 16.10 2.03
C GLY A 57 6.48 16.14 1.64
N VAL A 58 7.17 14.97 1.65
CA VAL A 58 8.61 14.87 1.28
C VAL A 58 8.80 15.10 -0.21
N ILE A 59 7.91 14.55 -1.04
CA ILE A 59 7.84 14.77 -2.48
C ILE A 59 6.43 15.18 -2.88
N ASN A 60 6.29 15.78 -4.06
CA ASN A 60 4.99 16.13 -4.63
C ASN A 60 4.94 15.71 -6.10
N GLY A 61 3.75 15.39 -6.60
CA GLY A 61 3.52 15.28 -8.04
C GLY A 61 3.69 16.63 -8.75
N TYR A 62 3.71 16.57 -10.06
CA TYR A 62 3.75 17.77 -10.90
C TYR A 62 2.33 18.27 -11.24
N THR A 63 2.23 19.53 -11.66
CA THR A 63 0.95 20.17 -11.99
C THR A 63 0.23 19.56 -13.20
N ASP A 64 0.95 18.80 -14.02
CA ASP A 64 0.41 18.04 -15.15
C ASP A 64 -0.14 16.66 -14.73
N GLY A 65 -0.15 16.35 -13.44
CA GLY A 65 -0.61 15.09 -12.88
C GLY A 65 0.41 13.95 -12.99
N SER A 66 1.66 14.22 -13.39
CA SER A 66 2.72 13.21 -13.47
C SER A 66 3.55 13.14 -12.19
N PHE A 67 4.20 11.99 -11.97
CA PHE A 67 5.24 11.80 -10.96
C PHE A 67 6.66 11.97 -11.53
N LYS A 68 6.84 11.67 -12.79
CA LYS A 68 8.12 11.65 -13.54
C LYS A 68 9.16 10.72 -12.91
N PRO A 69 8.87 9.42 -12.82
CA PRO A 69 9.68 8.45 -12.08
C PRO A 69 11.12 8.32 -12.62
N ASN A 70 11.29 8.55 -13.93
CA ASN A 70 12.57 8.37 -14.62
C ASN A 70 13.37 9.69 -14.76
N ASP A 71 12.80 10.84 -14.41
CA ASP A 71 13.54 12.10 -14.35
C ASP A 71 14.58 12.02 -13.23
N THR A 72 15.71 12.68 -13.43
CA THR A 72 16.80 12.63 -12.46
C THR A 72 16.69 13.74 -11.42
N VAL A 73 17.00 13.42 -10.16
CA VAL A 73 16.93 14.35 -9.04
C VAL A 73 18.18 15.22 -8.99
N THR A 74 17.97 16.52 -8.82
CA THR A 74 19.05 17.48 -8.60
C THR A 74 19.50 17.51 -7.14
N ARG A 75 20.70 18.03 -6.89
CA ARG A 75 21.25 18.22 -5.53
C ARG A 75 20.38 19.17 -4.69
N ALA A 76 19.75 20.16 -5.33
CA ALA A 76 18.80 21.08 -4.70
C ALA A 76 17.51 20.39 -4.27
N GLU A 77 16.94 19.55 -5.12
CA GLU A 77 15.73 18.76 -4.81
C GLU A 77 16.01 17.77 -3.69
N MET A 78 17.15 17.07 -3.73
CA MET A 78 17.56 16.18 -2.65
C MET A 78 17.69 16.90 -1.30
N ALA A 79 18.28 18.11 -1.28
CA ALA A 79 18.38 18.91 -0.07
C ALA A 79 17.00 19.31 0.48
N LYS A 80 16.03 19.63 -0.40
CA LYS A 80 14.65 19.89 0.00
C LYS A 80 14.00 18.66 0.60
N MET A 81 14.09 17.50 -0.05
CA MET A 81 13.51 16.25 0.45
C MET A 81 14.05 15.90 1.85
N ILE A 82 15.37 16.00 2.05
CA ILE A 82 16.00 15.76 3.36
C ILE A 82 15.55 16.79 4.42
N TYR A 83 15.41 18.04 4.03
CA TYR A 83 14.89 19.07 4.94
C TYR A 83 13.49 18.70 5.45
N VAL A 84 12.59 18.32 4.55
CA VAL A 84 11.22 17.90 4.93
C VAL A 84 11.26 16.66 5.81
N LEU A 85 12.07 15.66 5.45
CA LEU A 85 12.26 14.44 6.23
C LEU A 85 12.72 14.75 7.67
N ARG A 86 13.54 15.77 7.85
CA ARG A 86 14.09 16.14 9.16
C ARG A 86 13.23 17.10 9.98
N THR A 87 12.35 17.84 9.34
CA THR A 87 11.62 18.92 10.03
C THR A 87 10.11 18.74 9.99
N GLY A 88 9.60 17.87 9.10
CA GLY A 88 8.17 17.79 8.79
C GLY A 88 7.60 19.07 8.16
N ASN A 89 8.45 20.00 7.73
CA ASN A 89 8.06 21.30 7.18
C ASN A 89 8.56 21.46 5.75
N SER A 90 7.75 22.00 4.87
CA SER A 90 8.12 22.26 3.47
C SER A 90 8.73 23.64 3.24
N ASP A 91 8.69 24.56 4.21
CA ASP A 91 9.22 25.91 4.10
C ASP A 91 10.55 26.08 4.86
N ALA A 92 11.63 26.32 4.12
CA ALA A 92 12.96 26.60 4.67
C ALA A 92 13.33 28.11 4.60
N SER A 93 12.38 28.99 4.42
CA SER A 93 12.63 30.45 4.25
C SER A 93 13.36 31.06 5.45
N ALA A 94 13.14 30.52 6.66
CA ALA A 94 13.83 30.94 7.88
C ALA A 94 15.37 30.84 7.79
N TYR A 95 15.90 29.95 6.95
CA TYR A 95 17.33 29.72 6.75
C TYR A 95 17.92 30.53 5.58
N ASN A 96 17.11 31.30 4.87
CA ASN A 96 17.54 32.03 3.67
C ASN A 96 18.70 33.00 3.92
N ASP A 97 18.77 33.57 5.10
CA ASP A 97 19.78 34.55 5.50
C ASP A 97 20.91 33.97 6.35
N ASP A 98 20.88 32.66 6.64
CA ASP A 98 21.95 31.98 7.36
C ASP A 98 23.26 32.03 6.58
N TYR A 99 24.37 31.84 7.32
CA TYR A 99 25.68 31.78 6.70
C TYR A 99 25.85 30.54 5.82
N SER A 100 26.49 30.72 4.67
CA SER A 100 26.95 29.64 3.81
C SER A 100 28.18 30.06 3.07
N THR A 101 29.10 29.11 2.85
CA THR A 101 30.27 29.31 1.99
C THR A 101 29.90 29.22 0.50
N PHE A 102 28.76 28.68 0.15
CA PHE A 102 28.36 28.49 -1.24
C PHE A 102 27.87 29.79 -1.88
N THR A 103 28.50 30.18 -2.97
CA THR A 103 28.22 31.44 -3.67
C THR A 103 27.15 31.27 -4.78
N ASP A 104 27.00 30.05 -5.28
CA ASP A 104 26.11 29.72 -6.39
C ASP A 104 24.64 29.46 -5.98
N ILE A 105 24.33 29.54 -4.69
CA ILE A 105 22.95 29.42 -4.18
C ILE A 105 22.29 30.76 -3.85
N LYS A 106 22.98 31.89 -4.02
CA LYS A 106 22.56 33.21 -3.52
C LYS A 106 21.17 33.65 -4.04
N GLY A 107 20.82 33.34 -5.27
CA GLY A 107 19.51 33.64 -5.87
C GLY A 107 18.68 32.38 -6.14
N HIS A 108 19.15 31.23 -5.68
CA HIS A 108 18.49 29.96 -5.98
C HIS A 108 17.31 29.69 -5.05
N TRP A 109 16.25 29.08 -5.57
CA TRP A 109 15.05 28.74 -4.79
C TRP A 109 15.34 27.85 -3.59
N ALA A 110 16.35 26.96 -3.71
CA ALA A 110 16.69 25.98 -2.68
C ALA A 110 17.67 26.51 -1.62
N ARG A 111 18.02 27.83 -1.63
CA ARG A 111 19.07 28.35 -0.74
C ARG A 111 18.85 28.04 0.73
N GLY A 112 17.62 28.11 1.24
CA GLY A 112 17.30 27.80 2.64
C GLY A 112 17.52 26.34 2.97
N TYR A 113 17.07 25.45 2.12
CA TYR A 113 17.26 23.99 2.28
C TYR A 113 18.73 23.62 2.26
N VAL A 114 19.50 24.19 1.32
CA VAL A 114 20.94 23.94 1.20
C VAL A 114 21.68 24.44 2.42
N LYS A 115 21.39 25.65 2.91
CA LYS A 115 22.02 26.21 4.10
C LYS A 115 21.73 25.40 5.36
N TYR A 116 20.48 24.97 5.54
CA TYR A 116 20.10 24.07 6.63
C TYR A 116 20.90 22.76 6.58
N CYS A 117 20.89 22.08 5.44
CA CYS A 117 21.63 20.82 5.30
C CYS A 117 23.15 20.99 5.43
N GLN A 118 23.69 22.12 4.97
CA GLN A 118 25.13 22.44 5.15
C GLN A 118 25.48 22.64 6.62
N SER A 119 24.65 23.35 7.38
CA SER A 119 24.91 23.61 8.82
C SER A 119 24.96 22.34 9.65
N LEU A 120 24.30 21.29 9.19
CA LEU A 120 24.28 19.95 9.82
C LEU A 120 25.32 18.98 9.22
N GLY A 121 26.13 19.42 8.25
CA GLY A 121 27.10 18.56 7.57
C GLY A 121 26.49 17.48 6.65
N ILE A 122 25.18 17.54 6.41
CA ILE A 122 24.46 16.54 5.57
C ILE A 122 24.92 16.63 4.12
N ILE A 123 25.19 17.84 3.65
CA ILE A 123 25.65 18.08 2.29
C ILE A 123 27.06 18.66 2.29
N ALA A 124 27.80 18.30 1.27
CA ALA A 124 29.10 18.91 0.93
C ALA A 124 29.01 19.61 -0.42
N GLY A 125 29.80 20.63 -0.63
CA GLY A 125 29.94 21.26 -1.92
C GLY A 125 30.76 20.43 -2.91
N GLN A 126 30.63 20.75 -4.18
CA GLN A 126 31.54 20.27 -5.23
C GLN A 126 32.93 20.95 -5.11
N SER A 127 32.97 22.12 -4.44
CA SER A 127 34.16 22.80 -4.00
C SER A 127 33.85 23.56 -2.69
N ALA A 128 34.88 24.24 -2.14
CA ALA A 128 34.72 25.04 -0.94
C ALA A 128 33.63 26.13 -1.05
N THR A 129 33.35 26.61 -2.26
CA THR A 129 32.47 27.76 -2.51
C THR A 129 31.31 27.45 -3.48
N LYS A 130 31.23 26.22 -3.97
CA LYS A 130 30.18 25.84 -4.92
C LYS A 130 29.43 24.58 -4.47
N PHE A 131 28.11 24.67 -4.43
CA PHE A 131 27.21 23.54 -4.16
C PHE A 131 26.79 22.81 -5.43
N ALA A 132 26.66 23.52 -6.56
CA ALA A 132 26.10 23.07 -7.82
C ALA A 132 24.63 22.56 -7.69
N PRO A 133 23.67 23.44 -7.33
CA PRO A 133 22.31 23.07 -6.98
C PRO A 133 21.55 22.32 -8.10
N ASP A 134 21.75 22.70 -9.36
CA ASP A 134 21.08 22.12 -10.52
C ASP A 134 21.78 20.86 -11.08
N GLN A 135 22.91 20.49 -10.54
CA GLN A 135 23.57 19.24 -10.92
C GLN A 135 22.80 18.05 -10.35
N THR A 136 22.71 16.99 -11.14
CA THR A 136 22.08 15.75 -10.69
C THR A 136 22.88 15.09 -9.56
N VAL A 137 22.17 14.48 -8.62
CA VAL A 137 22.74 13.65 -7.57
C VAL A 137 22.82 12.20 -8.03
N THR A 138 23.89 11.50 -7.65
CA THR A 138 23.94 10.03 -7.84
C THR A 138 23.27 9.32 -6.67
N ALA A 139 22.86 8.05 -6.85
CA ALA A 139 22.27 7.28 -5.76
C ALA A 139 23.26 7.11 -4.58
N GLN A 140 24.57 6.98 -4.84
CA GLN A 140 25.60 6.98 -3.79
C GLN A 140 25.67 8.29 -3.01
N GLU A 141 25.58 9.44 -3.70
CA GLU A 141 25.59 10.74 -3.04
C GLU A 141 24.33 10.94 -2.22
N ALA A 142 23.16 10.50 -2.71
CA ALA A 142 21.91 10.51 -1.98
C ALA A 142 21.97 9.62 -0.72
N ALA A 143 22.47 8.40 -0.84
CA ALA A 143 22.67 7.50 0.28
C ALA A 143 23.63 8.08 1.34
N LYS A 144 24.73 8.72 0.92
CA LYS A 144 25.64 9.42 1.82
C LYS A 144 24.92 10.54 2.60
N MET A 145 24.12 11.36 1.93
CA MET A 145 23.34 12.41 2.60
C MET A 145 22.39 11.83 3.65
N LEU A 146 21.76 10.69 3.36
CA LEU A 146 20.88 10.00 4.30
C LEU A 146 21.63 9.38 5.48
N LEU A 147 22.82 8.80 5.26
CA LEU A 147 23.66 8.31 6.36
C LEU A 147 24.02 9.42 7.34
N VAL A 148 24.37 10.61 6.83
CA VAL A 148 24.63 11.76 7.73
C VAL A 148 23.34 12.20 8.41
N THR A 149 22.19 12.10 7.76
CA THR A 149 20.89 12.37 8.36
C THR A 149 20.56 11.39 9.49
N LEU A 150 20.98 10.12 9.39
CA LEU A 150 20.88 9.12 10.46
C LEU A 150 21.77 9.44 11.66
N GLY A 151 22.83 10.24 11.49
CA GLY A 151 23.73 10.64 12.57
C GLY A 151 25.21 10.29 12.37
N TYR A 152 25.58 9.73 11.21
CA TYR A 152 27.00 9.50 10.89
C TYR A 152 27.71 10.83 10.63
N ASP A 153 28.85 11.02 11.26
CA ASP A 153 29.80 12.08 10.86
C ASP A 153 30.56 11.62 9.60
N ALA A 154 30.52 12.43 8.55
CA ALA A 154 31.06 12.04 7.26
C ALA A 154 32.58 11.70 7.30
N THR A 155 33.33 12.36 8.16
CA THR A 155 34.77 12.13 8.30
C THR A 155 35.04 10.87 9.12
N LYS A 156 34.44 10.75 10.30
CA LYS A 156 34.59 9.59 11.19
C LYS A 156 34.13 8.30 10.56
N ALA A 157 33.03 8.36 9.81
CA ALA A 157 32.46 7.19 9.13
C ALA A 157 33.22 6.85 7.81
N GLY A 158 34.20 7.62 7.41
CA GLY A 158 34.95 7.39 6.17
C GLY A 158 34.15 7.66 4.89
N LEU A 159 33.14 8.54 4.98
CA LEU A 159 32.30 8.94 3.85
C LEU A 159 32.93 10.10 3.03
N VAL A 160 34.21 10.37 3.23
CA VAL A 160 34.98 11.37 2.51
C VAL A 160 36.36 10.80 2.10
N GLY A 161 37.02 11.42 1.10
CA GLY A 161 38.32 10.99 0.61
C GLY A 161 38.28 9.72 -0.25
N ALA A 162 39.42 9.06 -0.41
CA ALA A 162 39.52 7.84 -1.21
C ALA A 162 38.70 6.70 -0.58
N GLY A 163 37.89 5.99 -1.40
CA GLY A 163 37.06 4.88 -0.93
C GLY A 163 35.70 5.26 -0.30
N TRP A 164 35.36 6.55 -0.27
CA TRP A 164 34.10 7.03 0.29
C TRP A 164 32.88 6.30 -0.29
N ALA A 165 32.87 6.02 -1.60
CA ALA A 165 31.77 5.38 -2.29
C ALA A 165 31.51 3.94 -1.79
N SER A 166 32.57 3.13 -1.68
CA SER A 166 32.47 1.76 -1.15
C SER A 166 32.01 1.76 0.31
N LYS A 167 32.51 2.71 1.11
CA LYS A 167 32.11 2.83 2.51
C LYS A 167 30.67 3.30 2.65
N THR A 168 30.24 4.22 1.79
CA THR A 168 28.85 4.68 1.72
C THR A 168 27.92 3.52 1.39
N ASN A 169 28.21 2.74 0.34
CA ASN A 169 27.38 1.62 -0.05
C ASN A 169 27.28 0.57 1.07
N ALA A 170 28.39 0.22 1.71
CA ALA A 170 28.38 -0.75 2.80
C ALA A 170 27.55 -0.29 3.99
N LEU A 171 27.68 0.96 4.42
CA LEU A 171 26.89 1.49 5.53
C LEU A 171 25.42 1.70 5.14
N ALA A 172 25.14 2.07 3.89
CA ALA A 172 23.77 2.23 3.43
C ALA A 172 23.04 0.88 3.37
N ASP A 173 23.72 -0.17 2.92
CA ASP A 173 23.20 -1.55 2.93
C ASP A 173 22.97 -2.04 4.37
N GLU A 174 23.93 -1.86 5.27
CA GLU A 174 23.81 -2.21 6.69
C GLU A 174 22.63 -1.54 7.41
N ASN A 175 22.24 -0.34 6.96
CA ASN A 175 21.12 0.41 7.52
C ASN A 175 19.82 0.25 6.71
N GLY A 176 19.74 -0.69 5.77
CA GLY A 176 18.56 -0.96 4.95
C GLY A 176 18.22 0.13 3.93
N LEU A 177 19.09 1.12 3.73
CA LEU A 177 18.79 2.24 2.81
C LEU A 177 18.76 1.83 1.34
N LEU A 178 19.43 0.72 0.97
CA LEU A 178 19.56 0.27 -0.42
C LEU A 178 18.52 -0.77 -0.82
N GLU A 179 17.63 -1.16 0.08
CA GLU A 179 16.57 -2.12 -0.18
C GLU A 179 15.70 -1.61 -1.35
N ASP A 180 15.47 -2.46 -2.36
CA ASP A 180 14.72 -2.18 -3.59
C ASP A 180 15.19 -0.97 -4.43
N VAL A 181 16.41 -0.49 -4.19
CA VAL A 181 17.03 0.58 -4.98
C VAL A 181 17.69 0.01 -6.24
N ASN A 182 16.88 -0.34 -7.23
CA ASN A 182 17.29 -1.04 -8.46
C ASN A 182 17.78 -0.08 -9.54
N THR A 183 18.86 0.69 -9.25
CA THR A 183 19.46 1.65 -10.18
C THR A 183 20.99 1.66 -10.12
N SER A 184 21.62 2.32 -11.07
CA SER A 184 23.08 2.58 -11.02
C SER A 184 23.41 3.51 -9.87
N PHE A 185 24.33 3.11 -8.98
CA PHE A 185 24.74 3.95 -7.85
C PHE A 185 25.66 5.11 -8.27
N THR A 186 26.31 5.01 -9.40
CA THR A 186 27.27 6.02 -9.91
C THR A 186 26.68 6.94 -10.99
N GLY A 187 25.51 6.61 -11.50
CA GLY A 187 24.76 7.44 -12.46
C GLY A 187 23.81 8.42 -11.77
N PRO A 188 23.24 9.37 -12.53
CA PRO A 188 22.18 10.23 -12.04
C PRO A 188 21.03 9.42 -11.46
N CYS A 189 20.59 9.77 -10.24
CA CYS A 189 19.55 9.03 -9.53
C CYS A 189 18.16 9.34 -10.11
N PRO A 190 17.42 8.34 -10.62
CA PRO A 190 16.03 8.55 -11.02
C PRO A 190 15.17 8.87 -9.81
N ARG A 191 14.15 9.70 -10.01
CA ARG A 191 13.27 10.22 -8.96
C ARG A 191 12.59 9.13 -8.13
N GLN A 192 12.13 8.06 -8.77
CA GLN A 192 11.54 6.92 -8.07
C GLN A 192 12.53 6.24 -7.10
N TYR A 193 13.81 6.12 -7.46
CA TYR A 193 14.81 5.50 -6.57
C TYR A 193 15.36 6.48 -5.53
N ALA A 194 15.32 7.78 -5.80
CA ALA A 194 15.51 8.77 -4.74
C ALA A 194 14.36 8.71 -3.72
N ALA A 195 13.13 8.48 -4.18
CA ALA A 195 11.99 8.22 -3.32
C ALA A 195 12.17 6.94 -2.50
N GLN A 196 12.60 5.83 -3.13
CA GLN A 196 12.88 4.58 -2.41
C GLN A 196 13.91 4.78 -1.30
N LEU A 197 15.02 5.45 -1.57
CA LEU A 197 16.03 5.79 -0.57
C LEU A 197 15.46 6.60 0.61
N MET A 198 14.59 7.58 0.31
CA MET A 198 13.94 8.40 1.34
C MET A 198 12.97 7.58 2.18
N TYR A 199 12.17 6.71 1.53
CA TYR A 199 11.23 5.82 2.20
C TYR A 199 11.96 4.88 3.16
N ASN A 200 13.01 4.20 2.69
CA ASN A 200 13.82 3.31 3.53
C ASN A 200 14.43 4.05 4.72
N ALA A 201 14.79 5.33 4.54
CA ALA A 201 15.35 6.14 5.62
C ALA A 201 14.34 6.48 6.73
N ILE A 202 13.02 6.47 6.46
CA ILE A 202 12.00 6.76 7.48
C ILE A 202 12.10 5.76 8.62
N ASP A 203 12.24 4.48 8.31
CA ASP A 203 12.29 3.38 9.28
C ASP A 203 13.72 3.02 9.73
N ALA A 204 14.73 3.70 9.19
CA ALA A 204 16.10 3.48 9.61
C ALA A 204 16.38 4.12 10.97
N ALA A 205 16.92 3.33 11.91
CA ALA A 205 17.27 3.78 13.23
C ALA A 205 18.42 4.81 13.18
N THR A 206 18.30 5.88 13.97
CA THR A 206 19.37 6.87 14.10
C THR A 206 20.56 6.29 14.88
N VAL A 207 21.77 6.74 14.53
CA VAL A 207 23.01 6.27 15.15
C VAL A 207 23.65 7.33 16.00
N VAL A 208 24.42 6.88 16.98
CA VAL A 208 25.28 7.72 17.83
C VAL A 208 26.70 7.15 17.86
N TRP A 209 27.69 8.02 18.01
CA TRP A 209 29.08 7.60 18.23
C TRP A 209 29.30 7.32 19.70
N ARG A 210 29.68 6.09 20.04
CA ARG A 210 29.93 5.65 21.42
C ARG A 210 30.94 4.52 21.42
N ASP A 211 31.86 4.53 22.39
CA ASP A 211 32.87 3.49 22.59
C ASP A 211 33.69 3.20 21.30
N ASP A 212 34.10 4.27 20.60
CA ASP A 212 34.85 4.25 19.35
C ASP A 212 34.14 3.55 18.17
N ALA A 213 32.80 3.43 18.21
CA ALA A 213 31.99 2.90 17.14
C ALA A 213 30.65 3.63 16.99
N TYR A 214 30.04 3.52 15.82
CA TYR A 214 28.61 3.88 15.65
C TYR A 214 27.74 2.75 16.13
N THR A 215 26.67 3.11 16.82
CA THR A 215 25.66 2.16 17.29
C THR A 215 24.24 2.73 17.11
N LYS A 216 23.33 1.87 16.70
CA LYS A 216 21.89 2.15 16.67
C LYS A 216 21.18 1.80 17.98
N TYR A 217 21.90 1.33 18.98
CA TYR A 217 21.32 0.97 20.29
C TYR A 217 21.68 2.01 21.37
N ASN A 218 20.75 2.28 22.27
CA ASN A 218 20.98 3.11 23.45
C ASN A 218 21.66 2.29 24.58
N TYR A 219 21.85 2.91 25.75
CA TYR A 219 22.50 2.24 26.90
C TYR A 219 21.67 1.10 27.50
N ASP A 220 20.35 1.11 27.28
CA ASP A 220 19.42 0.06 27.74
C ASP A 220 19.32 -1.09 26.76
N GLY A 221 20.09 -1.08 25.69
CA GLY A 221 20.08 -2.09 24.63
C GLY A 221 18.89 -1.99 23.67
N LYS A 222 18.08 -0.94 23.79
CA LYS A 222 16.97 -0.66 22.86
C LYS A 222 17.48 0.09 21.64
N GLU A 223 16.88 -0.16 20.51
CA GLU A 223 17.17 0.57 19.29
C GLU A 223 16.80 2.06 19.44
N ASN A 224 17.60 2.93 18.83
CA ASN A 224 17.31 4.36 18.82
C ASN A 224 16.10 4.62 17.95
N LYS A 225 15.44 5.75 18.19
CA LYS A 225 14.35 6.22 17.35
C LYS A 225 14.77 6.28 15.88
N THR A 226 13.86 5.84 15.01
CA THR A 226 14.01 5.99 13.56
C THR A 226 13.96 7.47 13.15
N ILE A 227 14.28 7.77 11.89
CA ILE A 227 14.09 9.12 11.35
C ILE A 227 12.62 9.55 11.46
N GLY A 228 11.69 8.66 11.09
CA GLY A 228 10.26 8.92 11.15
C GLY A 228 9.79 9.28 12.57
N GLU A 229 10.17 8.47 13.56
CA GLU A 229 9.82 8.73 14.96
C GLU A 229 10.46 10.02 15.48
N LYS A 230 11.74 10.23 15.18
CA LYS A 230 12.54 11.31 15.78
C LYS A 230 12.21 12.68 15.20
N TYR A 231 12.01 12.76 13.90
CA TYR A 231 11.92 14.03 13.20
C TYR A 231 10.55 14.33 12.63
N MET A 232 9.77 13.31 12.29
CA MET A 232 8.43 13.48 11.72
C MET A 232 7.32 13.22 12.74
N GLY A 233 7.66 12.69 13.93
CA GLY A 233 6.71 12.39 15.00
C GLY A 233 5.80 11.21 14.65
N LEU A 234 6.28 10.26 13.87
CA LEU A 234 5.56 9.03 13.58
C LEU A 234 5.55 8.10 14.80
N ALA A 235 4.54 7.26 14.89
CA ALA A 235 4.49 6.20 15.90
C ALA A 235 5.61 5.17 15.66
N ALA A 236 6.10 4.57 16.73
CA ALA A 236 7.08 3.49 16.65
C ALA A 236 6.50 2.28 15.92
N LYS A 237 7.35 1.53 15.19
CA LYS A 237 6.93 0.35 14.42
C LYS A 237 6.21 -0.68 15.30
N ASP A 238 6.72 -0.93 16.51
CA ASP A 238 6.09 -1.85 17.47
C ASP A 238 4.67 -1.43 17.90
N ASP A 239 4.34 -0.14 17.82
CA ASP A 239 3.02 0.42 18.18
C ASP A 239 2.12 0.67 16.95
N SER A 240 2.57 0.28 15.76
CA SER A 240 1.93 0.58 14.48
C SER A 240 1.73 -0.62 13.58
N VAL A 241 2.25 -1.81 13.94
CA VAL A 241 2.11 -3.03 13.16
C VAL A 241 1.14 -4.00 13.86
N GLY A 242 0.18 -4.55 13.09
CA GLY A 242 -0.81 -5.48 13.62
C GLY A 242 -1.76 -6.02 12.55
N ILE A 243 -2.78 -6.75 12.96
CA ILE A 243 -3.75 -7.37 12.04
C ILE A 243 -4.93 -6.43 11.80
N LEU A 244 -5.22 -6.13 10.54
CA LEU A 244 -6.38 -5.32 10.15
C LEU A 244 -7.67 -6.10 10.43
N LYS A 245 -8.49 -5.61 11.37
CA LYS A 245 -9.70 -6.29 11.85
C LYS A 245 -10.98 -5.79 11.23
N SER A 246 -11.09 -4.50 10.98
CA SER A 246 -12.28 -3.93 10.36
C SER A 246 -12.01 -2.59 9.68
N VAL A 247 -12.79 -2.31 8.64
CA VAL A 247 -12.80 -1.03 7.92
C VAL A 247 -14.25 -0.62 7.75
N LYS A 248 -14.69 0.43 8.46
CA LYS A 248 -16.08 0.89 8.44
C LYS A 248 -16.13 2.35 8.00
N LYS A 249 -17.01 2.68 7.08
CA LYS A 249 -17.24 4.09 6.70
C LYS A 249 -17.75 4.87 7.93
N GLU A 250 -17.31 6.09 8.13
CA GLU A 250 -17.82 6.96 9.19
C GLU A 250 -19.11 7.64 8.73
N ASP A 251 -20.07 7.77 9.65
CA ASP A 251 -21.38 8.36 9.33
C ASP A 251 -21.25 9.76 8.74
N ASN A 252 -21.93 10.00 7.62
CA ASN A 252 -21.97 11.28 6.90
C ASN A 252 -20.58 11.85 6.56
N LYS A 253 -19.59 10.99 6.28
CA LYS A 253 -18.23 11.40 5.91
C LYS A 253 -17.66 10.50 4.82
N ASP A 254 -16.72 11.03 4.07
CA ASP A 254 -15.92 10.26 3.09
C ASP A 254 -14.67 9.64 3.72
N THR A 255 -14.72 9.36 5.02
CA THR A 255 -13.61 8.77 5.78
C THR A 255 -14.03 7.45 6.41
N PHE A 256 -13.03 6.68 6.83
CA PHE A 256 -13.23 5.36 7.42
C PHE A 256 -12.68 5.31 8.85
N ARG A 257 -13.32 4.47 9.64
CA ARG A 257 -12.80 3.98 10.91
C ARG A 257 -12.18 2.63 10.67
N VAL A 258 -10.91 2.51 11.04
CA VAL A 258 -10.12 1.28 10.85
C VAL A 258 -9.72 0.73 12.22
N SER A 259 -9.95 -0.55 12.46
CA SER A 259 -9.50 -1.26 13.66
C SER A 259 -8.37 -2.21 13.32
N VAL A 260 -7.26 -2.09 14.04
CA VAL A 260 -6.08 -2.94 13.88
C VAL A 260 -5.73 -3.55 15.24
N TYR A 261 -5.47 -4.85 15.27
CA TYR A 261 -5.06 -5.56 16.47
C TYR A 261 -3.56 -5.45 16.64
N ILE A 262 -3.13 -4.58 17.57
CA ILE A 262 -1.73 -4.24 17.83
C ILE A 262 -1.45 -4.51 19.30
N ASN A 263 -0.37 -5.23 19.61
CA ASN A 263 0.06 -5.50 20.99
C ASN A 263 -1.08 -6.01 21.89
N ASP A 264 -1.80 -7.04 21.42
CA ASP A 264 -2.92 -7.68 22.14
C ASP A 264 -4.12 -6.75 22.42
N LYS A 265 -4.28 -5.69 21.64
CA LYS A 265 -5.38 -4.73 21.78
C LYS A 265 -5.94 -4.29 20.42
N ASP A 266 -7.25 -4.09 20.37
CA ASP A 266 -7.87 -3.40 19.25
C ASP A 266 -7.60 -1.90 19.34
N VAL A 267 -6.88 -1.39 18.35
CA VAL A 267 -6.58 0.03 18.20
C VAL A 267 -7.45 0.59 17.08
N SER A 268 -8.24 1.62 17.39
CA SER A 268 -9.11 2.26 16.42
C SER A 268 -8.49 3.55 15.88
N PHE A 269 -8.39 3.62 14.57
CA PHE A 269 -8.00 4.81 13.81
C PHE A 269 -9.25 5.43 13.17
N THR A 270 -9.33 6.76 13.13
CA THR A 270 -10.47 7.49 12.58
C THR A 270 -10.03 8.48 11.51
N LYS A 271 -10.97 9.01 10.74
CA LYS A 271 -10.69 9.94 9.64
C LYS A 271 -9.71 9.39 8.59
N VAL A 272 -9.68 8.08 8.44
CA VAL A 272 -8.84 7.44 7.42
C VAL A 272 -9.44 7.72 6.05
N ALA A 273 -8.68 8.36 5.16
CA ALA A 273 -9.20 8.81 3.87
C ALA A 273 -9.49 7.67 2.88
N THR A 274 -8.73 6.57 3.00
CA THR A 274 -8.78 5.45 2.05
C THR A 274 -9.53 4.25 2.64
N ASN A 275 -10.27 3.56 1.78
CA ASN A 275 -10.88 2.27 2.11
C ASN A 275 -9.84 1.14 1.97
N TYR A 276 -9.37 0.63 3.08
CA TYR A 276 -8.39 -0.46 3.13
C TYR A 276 -9.02 -1.85 3.30
N VAL A 277 -10.28 -2.03 2.91
CA VAL A 277 -10.99 -3.30 3.09
C VAL A 277 -10.29 -4.50 2.41
N ASP A 278 -9.56 -4.26 1.34
CA ASP A 278 -8.81 -5.31 0.62
C ASP A 278 -7.60 -5.85 1.42
N LEU A 279 -7.19 -5.13 2.48
CA LEU A 279 -6.17 -5.60 3.42
C LEU A 279 -6.75 -6.31 4.64
N LEU A 280 -8.06 -6.53 4.67
CA LEU A 280 -8.73 -7.15 5.82
C LEU A 280 -8.09 -8.51 6.15
N GLY A 281 -7.70 -8.67 7.41
CA GLY A 281 -7.06 -9.88 7.90
C GLY A 281 -5.54 -9.95 7.73
N GLN A 282 -4.97 -9.10 6.92
CA GLN A 282 -3.52 -9.02 6.73
C GLN A 282 -2.83 -8.33 7.91
N LYS A 283 -1.57 -8.65 8.10
CA LYS A 283 -0.66 -7.91 8.96
C LYS A 283 -0.28 -6.61 8.25
N VAL A 284 -0.57 -5.49 8.87
CA VAL A 284 -0.39 -4.17 8.27
C VAL A 284 0.47 -3.27 9.15
N HIS A 285 1.19 -2.36 8.50
CA HIS A 285 1.83 -1.22 9.12
C HIS A 285 0.93 0.00 8.94
N VAL A 286 0.50 0.61 10.03
CA VAL A 286 -0.28 1.85 10.04
C VAL A 286 0.66 3.01 10.24
N LEU A 287 0.92 3.77 9.19
CA LEU A 287 1.73 4.98 9.28
C LEU A 287 0.88 6.14 9.82
N PHE A 288 1.10 6.53 11.06
CA PHE A 288 0.32 7.57 11.71
C PHE A 288 1.17 8.42 12.64
N LYS A 289 0.65 9.60 13.00
CA LYS A 289 1.33 10.49 13.93
C LYS A 289 1.17 9.99 15.36
N ASP A 290 2.28 9.86 16.08
CA ASP A 290 2.30 9.38 17.45
C ASP A 290 1.35 10.19 18.35
N GLY A 291 0.50 9.48 19.09
CA GLY A 291 -0.54 10.06 19.94
C GLY A 291 -1.79 10.58 19.21
N GLU A 292 -1.81 10.65 17.86
CA GLU A 292 -2.92 11.19 17.07
C GLU A 292 -3.52 10.13 16.14
N LYS A 293 -4.47 9.33 16.65
CA LYS A 293 -5.12 8.21 15.92
C LYS A 293 -6.04 8.66 14.75
N ASP A 294 -6.24 9.94 14.59
CA ASP A 294 -6.98 10.55 13.48
C ASP A 294 -6.07 11.21 12.43
N LYS A 295 -4.76 11.02 12.55
CA LYS A 295 -3.75 11.43 11.56
C LYS A 295 -3.01 10.23 11.02
N VAL A 296 -3.69 9.48 10.16
CA VAL A 296 -3.17 8.34 9.43
C VAL A 296 -2.71 8.80 8.06
N TYR A 297 -1.45 8.52 7.74
CA TYR A 297 -0.83 8.83 6.45
C TYR A 297 -0.98 7.67 5.45
N GLY A 298 -1.07 6.43 5.94
CA GLY A 298 -1.30 5.25 5.11
C GLY A 298 -1.38 3.98 5.94
N ILE A 299 -1.92 2.91 5.32
CA ILE A 299 -1.95 1.55 5.88
C ILE A 299 -1.48 0.60 4.80
N TYR A 300 -0.45 -0.18 5.07
CA TYR A 300 0.24 -1.00 4.09
C TYR A 300 0.41 -2.44 4.60
N ALA A 301 0.25 -3.41 3.70
CA ALA A 301 0.53 -4.80 4.03
C ALA A 301 2.03 -5.00 4.28
N THR A 302 2.39 -5.79 5.28
CA THR A 302 3.80 -6.16 5.51
C THR A 302 4.21 -7.33 4.63
N ASP A 303 5.51 -7.54 4.44
CA ASP A 303 6.07 -8.66 3.67
C ASP A 303 5.82 -10.03 4.31
N GLU A 304 5.35 -10.07 5.55
CA GLU A 304 5.02 -11.30 6.28
C GLU A 304 3.68 -11.91 5.83
N ASN A 305 2.93 -11.24 4.95
CA ASN A 305 1.67 -11.76 4.44
C ASN A 305 1.86 -12.58 3.17
N LEU A 306 1.09 -13.67 3.07
CA LEU A 306 0.74 -14.26 1.80
C LEU A 306 -0.76 -14.03 1.58
N ALA A 307 -1.13 -13.34 0.51
CA ALA A 307 -2.52 -13.13 0.12
C ALA A 307 -2.75 -13.65 -1.30
N VAL A 308 -3.72 -14.54 -1.46
CA VAL A 308 -4.05 -15.18 -2.73
C VAL A 308 -5.52 -15.05 -3.02
N THR A 309 -5.85 -14.39 -4.11
CA THR A 309 -7.23 -14.12 -4.52
C THR A 309 -7.65 -15.01 -5.69
N THR A 310 -8.77 -15.70 -5.56
CA THR A 310 -9.32 -16.57 -6.60
C THR A 310 -10.84 -16.68 -6.51
N LEU A 311 -11.48 -17.07 -7.63
CA LEU A 311 -12.87 -17.54 -7.59
C LEU A 311 -12.94 -18.88 -6.85
N VAL A 312 -13.98 -19.07 -6.05
CA VAL A 312 -14.22 -20.37 -5.37
C VAL A 312 -14.33 -21.52 -6.37
N ASP A 313 -14.98 -21.28 -7.54
CA ASP A 313 -15.13 -22.28 -8.62
C ASP A 313 -13.80 -22.65 -9.32
N ASP A 314 -12.79 -21.81 -9.22
CA ASP A 314 -11.46 -22.04 -9.81
C ASP A 314 -10.52 -22.84 -8.88
N ILE A 315 -10.95 -23.14 -7.64
CA ILE A 315 -10.18 -23.98 -6.71
C ILE A 315 -10.32 -25.44 -7.14
N ASP A 316 -9.22 -26.08 -7.46
CA ASP A 316 -9.22 -27.47 -7.94
C ASP A 316 -9.75 -28.46 -6.88
N ASP A 317 -10.84 -29.16 -7.22
CA ASP A 317 -11.50 -30.12 -6.34
C ASP A 317 -10.65 -31.38 -6.08
N ALA A 318 -9.74 -31.75 -7.00
CA ALA A 318 -8.96 -32.97 -6.90
C ALA A 318 -7.93 -32.92 -5.74
N ASP A 319 -7.55 -31.75 -5.31
CA ASP A 319 -6.48 -31.55 -4.33
C ASP A 319 -6.94 -30.97 -2.98
N LYS A 320 -8.26 -30.88 -2.74
CA LYS A 320 -8.81 -30.41 -1.45
C LYS A 320 -8.69 -31.43 -0.31
N THR A 321 -7.70 -32.33 -0.37
CA THR A 321 -7.48 -33.37 0.62
C THR A 321 -6.29 -33.06 1.53
N ASN A 322 -6.35 -33.53 2.77
CA ASN A 322 -5.25 -33.39 3.73
C ASN A 322 -4.84 -31.93 4.02
N GLY A 323 -5.80 -31.03 4.09
CA GLY A 323 -5.54 -29.61 4.41
C GLY A 323 -4.79 -28.84 3.33
N LYS A 324 -4.92 -29.25 2.07
CA LYS A 324 -4.30 -28.59 0.93
C LYS A 324 -5.34 -28.21 -0.13
N PHE A 325 -5.03 -27.19 -0.92
CA PHE A 325 -5.80 -26.81 -2.10
C PHE A 325 -4.87 -26.16 -3.13
N LYS A 326 -5.32 -26.03 -4.37
CA LYS A 326 -4.56 -25.37 -5.41
C LYS A 326 -5.31 -24.20 -6.00
N VAL A 327 -4.56 -23.14 -6.30
CA VAL A 327 -5.00 -21.99 -7.07
C VAL A 327 -4.03 -21.82 -8.22
N ASP A 328 -4.50 -21.81 -9.44
CA ASP A 328 -3.68 -21.69 -10.66
C ASP A 328 -2.48 -22.67 -10.71
N GLY A 329 -2.66 -23.88 -10.17
CA GLY A 329 -1.63 -24.90 -10.12
C GLY A 329 -0.62 -24.79 -8.97
N THR A 330 -0.66 -23.73 -8.19
CA THR A 330 0.15 -23.55 -6.97
C THR A 330 -0.56 -24.17 -5.77
N GLU A 331 0.13 -25.04 -5.02
CA GLU A 331 -0.39 -25.70 -3.83
C GLU A 331 -0.24 -24.79 -2.60
N TYR A 332 -1.33 -24.64 -1.86
CA TYR A 332 -1.40 -23.96 -0.56
C TYR A 332 -1.78 -24.94 0.53
N LYS A 333 -1.25 -24.75 1.72
CA LYS A 333 -1.51 -25.55 2.91
C LYS A 333 -2.43 -24.81 3.87
N THR A 334 -3.15 -25.56 4.70
CA THR A 334 -3.92 -25.05 5.83
C THR A 334 -3.38 -25.61 7.13
N ASN A 335 -3.91 -25.16 8.26
CA ASN A 335 -3.54 -25.70 9.57
C ASN A 335 -4.02 -27.15 9.81
N SER A 336 -4.85 -27.71 8.94
CA SER A 336 -5.28 -29.11 9.00
C SER A 336 -4.34 -29.99 8.18
N THR A 337 -4.08 -31.20 8.69
CA THR A 337 -3.32 -32.23 7.97
C THR A 337 -4.16 -33.46 7.58
N THR A 338 -5.43 -33.49 7.98
CA THR A 338 -6.29 -34.69 7.84
C THR A 338 -7.67 -34.38 7.21
N ALA A 339 -8.18 -33.16 7.36
CA ALA A 339 -9.46 -32.78 6.81
C ALA A 339 -9.29 -32.06 5.47
N LYS A 340 -10.34 -31.98 4.68
CA LYS A 340 -10.37 -31.19 3.46
C LYS A 340 -10.20 -29.69 3.79
N ALA A 341 -9.49 -28.96 2.95
CA ALA A 341 -9.31 -27.52 3.10
C ALA A 341 -10.67 -26.80 3.18
N GLU A 342 -11.62 -27.17 2.32
CA GLU A 342 -12.97 -26.60 2.29
C GLU A 342 -13.80 -26.77 3.57
N ASP A 343 -13.48 -27.79 4.38
CA ASP A 343 -14.14 -28.08 5.66
C ASP A 343 -13.43 -27.38 6.84
N THR A 344 -12.25 -26.81 6.65
CA THR A 344 -11.41 -26.28 7.74
C THR A 344 -11.10 -24.80 7.59
N ILE A 345 -11.00 -24.29 6.38
CA ILE A 345 -10.75 -22.84 6.17
C ILE A 345 -12.01 -22.07 6.55
N LYS A 346 -11.86 -21.17 7.51
CA LYS A 346 -12.86 -20.16 7.82
C LYS A 346 -12.79 -19.02 6.81
N VAL A 347 -13.93 -18.55 6.34
CA VAL A 347 -14.04 -17.40 5.45
C VAL A 347 -14.93 -16.35 6.09
N TYR A 348 -14.43 -15.13 6.17
CA TYR A 348 -15.11 -13.99 6.77
C TYR A 348 -15.65 -13.06 5.70
N GLU A 349 -16.79 -12.46 5.98
CA GLU A 349 -17.40 -11.44 5.13
C GLU A 349 -16.86 -10.06 5.52
N THR A 350 -16.46 -9.25 4.51
CA THR A 350 -16.12 -7.84 4.77
C THR A 350 -17.32 -7.13 5.38
N PRO A 351 -17.15 -6.04 6.11
CA PRO A 351 -15.90 -5.31 6.34
C PRO A 351 -15.21 -5.68 7.66
N ASP A 352 -15.53 -6.81 8.26
CA ASP A 352 -15.14 -7.10 9.64
C ASP A 352 -14.75 -8.57 9.83
N LEU A 353 -13.62 -8.84 10.47
CA LEU A 353 -13.26 -10.19 10.95
C LEU A 353 -13.98 -10.56 12.26
N ASN A 354 -15.18 -10.07 12.46
CA ASN A 354 -15.92 -10.31 13.68
C ASN A 354 -16.29 -11.80 13.81
N THR A 355 -15.72 -12.46 14.79
CA THR A 355 -15.99 -13.85 15.13
C THR A 355 -17.42 -14.08 15.65
N ALA A 356 -18.16 -13.03 16.03
CA ALA A 356 -19.55 -13.15 16.46
C ALA A 356 -20.46 -13.69 15.34
N TRP A 357 -20.12 -13.43 14.08
CA TRP A 357 -20.81 -14.00 12.90
C TRP A 357 -20.22 -15.34 12.48
N GLY A 358 -19.11 -15.77 13.13
CA GLY A 358 -18.60 -17.13 13.10
C GLY A 358 -18.13 -17.64 11.76
N GLY A 359 -17.54 -16.82 10.89
CA GLY A 359 -17.00 -17.20 9.59
C GLY A 359 -17.63 -18.46 8.95
N LYS A 360 -18.01 -18.41 7.73
CA LYS A 360 -18.46 -19.62 7.01
C LYS A 360 -17.26 -20.54 6.77
N TYR A 361 -17.48 -21.81 6.55
CA TYR A 361 -16.45 -22.65 5.95
C TYR A 361 -16.41 -22.40 4.44
N LEU A 362 -15.23 -22.58 3.84
CA LEU A 362 -15.06 -22.36 2.40
C LEU A 362 -16.11 -23.11 1.56
N LYS A 363 -16.51 -24.31 1.95
CA LYS A 363 -17.57 -25.10 1.29
C LYS A 363 -18.93 -24.41 1.27
N ASP A 364 -19.19 -23.49 2.20
CA ASP A 364 -20.46 -22.77 2.34
C ASP A 364 -20.44 -21.41 1.60
N VAL A 365 -19.29 -21.04 0.99
CA VAL A 365 -19.16 -19.83 0.17
C VAL A 365 -19.58 -20.16 -1.26
N PRO A 366 -20.44 -19.34 -1.90
CA PRO A 366 -20.89 -19.59 -3.27
C PRO A 366 -19.73 -19.67 -4.27
N ALA A 367 -19.84 -20.55 -5.24
CA ALA A 367 -18.82 -20.82 -6.24
C ALA A 367 -18.43 -19.58 -7.09
N TYR A 368 -19.37 -18.63 -7.24
CA TYR A 368 -19.15 -17.39 -8.00
C TYR A 368 -18.50 -16.26 -7.20
N GLU A 369 -18.30 -16.44 -5.90
CA GLU A 369 -17.63 -15.43 -5.07
C GLU A 369 -16.11 -15.51 -5.23
N THR A 370 -15.47 -14.35 -5.09
CA THR A 370 -14.01 -14.23 -5.07
C THR A 370 -13.55 -14.18 -3.63
N VAL A 371 -12.65 -15.07 -3.24
CA VAL A 371 -12.08 -15.15 -1.90
C VAL A 371 -10.59 -14.79 -1.95
N THR A 372 -10.17 -13.95 -1.02
CA THR A 372 -8.76 -13.72 -0.72
C THR A 372 -8.36 -14.58 0.47
N PHE A 373 -7.51 -15.56 0.24
CA PHE A 373 -6.89 -16.39 1.28
C PHE A 373 -5.69 -15.69 1.86
N VAL A 374 -5.57 -15.70 3.17
CA VAL A 374 -4.54 -14.96 3.91
C VAL A 374 -3.77 -15.88 4.83
N ASP A 375 -2.44 -15.82 4.74
CA ASP A 375 -1.49 -16.17 5.78
C ASP A 375 -0.91 -14.85 6.31
N ASN A 376 -1.07 -14.56 7.58
CA ASN A 376 -0.65 -13.29 8.16
C ASN A 376 0.43 -13.44 9.26
N ASN A 377 1.04 -14.62 9.33
CA ASN A 377 2.01 -14.96 10.37
C ASN A 377 3.29 -15.62 9.82
N ASP A 378 3.43 -15.69 8.48
CA ASP A 378 4.60 -16.21 7.76
C ASP A 378 4.93 -17.68 8.11
N ASP A 379 3.89 -18.53 8.29
CA ASP A 379 4.07 -19.95 8.57
C ASP A 379 3.82 -20.88 7.36
N ASP A 380 3.68 -20.29 6.16
CA ASP A 380 3.35 -20.96 4.90
C ASP A 380 2.01 -21.72 4.92
N LYS A 381 1.07 -21.29 5.77
CA LYS A 381 -0.26 -21.88 5.86
C LYS A 381 -1.34 -20.81 5.83
N ILE A 382 -2.34 -21.04 5.03
CA ILE A 382 -3.51 -20.17 4.99
C ILE A 382 -4.27 -20.27 6.32
N ASP A 383 -4.41 -19.15 6.99
CA ASP A 383 -5.13 -19.02 8.25
C ASP A 383 -6.65 -18.95 8.02
N PHE A 384 -7.09 -18.16 7.04
CA PHE A 384 -8.50 -17.97 6.70
C PHE A 384 -8.65 -17.35 5.31
N GLY A 385 -9.90 -17.18 4.89
CA GLY A 385 -10.27 -16.40 3.70
C GLY A 385 -11.13 -15.20 4.07
N VAL A 386 -11.15 -14.22 3.17
CA VAL A 386 -12.00 -13.02 3.24
C VAL A 386 -12.71 -12.83 1.91
N TYR A 387 -13.99 -12.50 1.90
CA TYR A 387 -14.72 -12.14 0.71
C TYR A 387 -15.73 -11.03 0.97
N THR A 388 -16.09 -10.30 -0.08
CA THR A 388 -17.18 -9.33 -0.04
C THR A 388 -18.38 -9.94 -0.74
N PRO A 389 -19.49 -10.23 -0.04
CA PRO A 389 -20.67 -10.79 -0.65
C PRO A 389 -21.22 -9.90 -1.76
N THR A 390 -21.51 -10.50 -2.91
CA THR A 390 -21.99 -9.78 -4.08
C THR A 390 -23.27 -10.40 -4.60
N VAL A 391 -24.29 -9.58 -4.85
CA VAL A 391 -25.54 -9.98 -5.47
C VAL A 391 -25.62 -9.41 -6.89
N PHE A 392 -25.91 -10.26 -7.85
CA PHE A 392 -26.17 -9.84 -9.23
C PHE A 392 -27.65 -9.58 -9.43
N GLY A 393 -27.98 -8.44 -10.00
CA GLY A 393 -29.38 -8.06 -10.18
C GLY A 393 -29.63 -7.19 -11.42
N LYS A 394 -30.91 -6.81 -11.58
CA LYS A 394 -31.35 -5.89 -12.62
C LYS A 394 -32.09 -4.73 -11.99
N VAL A 395 -31.72 -3.50 -12.40
CA VAL A 395 -32.43 -2.29 -11.99
C VAL A 395 -33.85 -2.32 -12.58
N THR A 396 -34.85 -2.41 -11.76
CA THR A 396 -36.26 -2.43 -12.18
C THR A 396 -36.92 -1.07 -12.03
N TYR A 397 -36.42 -0.25 -11.10
CA TYR A 397 -36.83 1.14 -10.89
C TYR A 397 -35.62 1.99 -10.59
N LEU A 398 -35.60 3.22 -11.09
CA LEU A 398 -34.63 4.24 -10.78
C LEU A 398 -35.36 5.59 -10.72
N GLY A 399 -35.50 6.11 -9.52
CA GLY A 399 -36.11 7.42 -9.21
C GLY A 399 -35.08 8.46 -8.82
N SER A 400 -35.55 9.59 -8.28
CA SER A 400 -34.73 10.65 -7.74
C SER A 400 -34.19 10.33 -6.34
N ASP A 401 -34.86 9.49 -5.61
CA ASP A 401 -34.71 9.19 -4.20
C ASP A 401 -34.48 7.70 -3.91
N SER A 402 -34.77 6.82 -4.88
CA SER A 402 -34.60 5.38 -4.68
C SER A 402 -34.29 4.60 -5.96
N VAL A 403 -33.64 3.47 -5.79
CA VAL A 403 -33.37 2.49 -6.84
C VAL A 403 -33.85 1.10 -6.36
N THR A 404 -34.61 0.40 -7.23
CA THR A 404 -35.00 -0.98 -6.97
C THR A 404 -34.18 -1.94 -7.82
N VAL A 405 -33.54 -2.88 -7.18
CA VAL A 405 -32.76 -3.95 -7.84
C VAL A 405 -33.45 -5.29 -7.60
N LYS A 406 -33.74 -6.02 -8.67
CA LYS A 406 -34.23 -7.38 -8.61
C LYS A 406 -33.09 -8.36 -8.84
N SER A 407 -32.83 -9.22 -7.85
CA SER A 407 -31.79 -10.23 -7.94
C SER A 407 -32.03 -11.23 -9.08
N LYS A 408 -30.93 -11.73 -9.64
CA LYS A 408 -30.88 -12.76 -10.67
C LYS A 408 -30.00 -13.91 -10.21
N GLY A 409 -30.46 -15.12 -10.38
CA GLY A 409 -29.72 -16.34 -10.04
C GLY A 409 -30.10 -16.92 -8.68
N ALA A 410 -29.19 -17.69 -8.09
CA ALA A 410 -29.41 -18.45 -6.86
C ALA A 410 -29.36 -17.60 -5.59
N THR A 411 -28.79 -16.40 -5.65
CA THR A 411 -28.80 -15.44 -4.54
C THR A 411 -30.00 -14.55 -4.62
N SER A 412 -30.68 -14.39 -3.49
CA SER A 412 -31.79 -13.48 -3.34
C SER A 412 -31.52 -12.50 -2.22
N PHE A 413 -31.93 -11.27 -2.38
CA PHE A 413 -32.12 -10.38 -1.26
C PHE A 413 -33.06 -11.01 -0.24
N VAL A 414 -32.90 -10.66 1.01
CA VAL A 414 -33.47 -11.36 2.19
C VAL A 414 -34.98 -11.63 2.12
N SER A 415 -35.75 -10.93 1.34
CA SER A 415 -37.22 -11.03 1.38
C SER A 415 -37.92 -11.22 0.05
N GLY A 416 -37.25 -11.66 -0.99
CA GLY A 416 -38.05 -11.98 -2.17
C GLY A 416 -37.56 -11.42 -3.49
N ASN A 417 -36.29 -11.43 -3.75
CA ASN A 417 -35.74 -11.17 -5.05
C ASN A 417 -35.77 -9.71 -5.53
N SER A 418 -36.19 -8.76 -4.70
CA SER A 418 -36.11 -7.32 -4.98
C SER A 418 -35.83 -6.56 -3.71
N GLU A 419 -35.03 -5.51 -3.81
CA GLU A 419 -34.73 -4.60 -2.71
C GLU A 419 -34.71 -3.16 -3.21
N ASP A 420 -35.25 -2.27 -2.39
CA ASP A 420 -35.27 -0.84 -2.61
C ASP A 420 -34.17 -0.21 -1.79
N PHE A 421 -33.30 0.55 -2.44
CA PHE A 421 -32.20 1.31 -1.81
C PHE A 421 -32.55 2.78 -1.89
N ASP A 422 -32.48 3.46 -0.75
CA ASP A 422 -32.63 4.90 -0.65
C ASP A 422 -31.34 5.58 -1.12
N ILE A 423 -31.40 6.31 -2.22
CA ILE A 423 -30.23 6.97 -2.81
C ILE A 423 -29.94 8.35 -2.20
N ASP A 424 -30.84 8.85 -1.36
CA ASP A 424 -30.58 10.02 -0.51
C ASP A 424 -29.79 9.64 0.74
N ASP A 425 -29.60 8.34 1.00
CA ASP A 425 -28.75 7.85 2.08
C ASP A 425 -27.25 7.93 1.66
N ASP A 426 -26.44 8.65 2.43
CA ASP A 426 -25.00 8.78 2.23
C ASP A 426 -24.26 7.43 2.21
N ASN A 427 -24.91 6.35 2.64
CA ASN A 427 -24.38 5.00 2.64
C ASN A 427 -24.62 4.22 1.34
N VAL A 428 -25.37 4.77 0.39
CA VAL A 428 -25.60 4.17 -0.92
C VAL A 428 -24.78 4.87 -1.98
N VAL A 429 -23.89 4.11 -2.62
CA VAL A 429 -23.04 4.62 -3.71
C VAL A 429 -23.44 3.93 -5.01
N MET A 430 -23.70 4.69 -6.05
CA MET A 430 -24.09 4.15 -7.36
C MET A 430 -23.16 4.60 -8.48
N SER A 431 -23.07 3.79 -9.53
CA SER A 431 -22.44 4.21 -10.80
C SER A 431 -23.13 5.45 -11.36
N LYS A 432 -22.38 6.46 -11.76
CA LYS A 432 -22.88 7.79 -12.19
C LYS A 432 -23.88 7.76 -13.33
N ASP A 433 -23.80 6.80 -14.23
CA ASP A 433 -24.62 6.69 -15.44
C ASP A 433 -25.58 5.51 -15.38
N LEU A 434 -25.91 5.03 -14.17
CA LEU A 434 -26.83 3.90 -13.97
C LEU A 434 -28.18 4.20 -14.63
N LYS A 435 -28.73 3.19 -15.32
CA LYS A 435 -30.01 3.30 -16.01
C LYS A 435 -30.97 2.22 -15.55
N LYS A 436 -32.25 2.52 -15.66
CA LYS A 436 -33.29 1.48 -15.55
C LYS A 436 -33.01 0.37 -16.58
N ASP A 437 -33.24 -0.86 -16.20
CA ASP A 437 -32.98 -2.08 -16.96
C ASP A 437 -31.49 -2.47 -17.06
N ALA A 438 -30.54 -1.69 -16.50
CA ALA A 438 -29.16 -2.09 -16.40
C ALA A 438 -29.01 -3.33 -15.49
N TYR A 439 -28.04 -4.16 -15.80
CA TYR A 439 -27.58 -5.21 -14.90
C TYR A 439 -26.53 -4.63 -13.96
N VAL A 440 -26.61 -5.00 -12.68
CA VAL A 440 -25.77 -4.46 -11.63
C VAL A 440 -25.24 -5.55 -10.71
N THR A 441 -24.11 -5.29 -10.11
CA THR A 441 -23.65 -5.96 -8.90
C THR A 441 -23.98 -5.08 -7.71
N VAL A 442 -24.58 -5.66 -6.69
CA VAL A 442 -24.84 -5.02 -5.41
C VAL A 442 -23.93 -5.65 -4.38
N THR A 443 -23.08 -4.84 -3.79
CA THR A 443 -22.18 -5.24 -2.73
C THR A 443 -22.66 -4.58 -1.45
N GLU A 444 -23.29 -5.35 -0.58
CA GLU A 444 -23.71 -4.89 0.73
C GLU A 444 -22.58 -5.17 1.72
N ARG A 445 -22.05 -4.11 2.29
CA ARG A 445 -21.10 -4.20 3.40
C ARG A 445 -21.85 -4.12 4.72
N ALA A 446 -22.93 -4.88 4.78
CA ALA A 446 -23.95 -4.73 5.81
C ALA A 446 -23.67 -5.59 7.02
N TYR A 447 -23.48 -4.93 8.17
CA TYR A 447 -23.80 -5.54 9.49
C TYR A 447 -23.87 -4.48 10.61
N SER A 448 -23.94 -3.20 10.32
CA SER A 448 -24.20 -2.14 11.31
C SER A 448 -24.86 -0.92 10.65
N ALA A 449 -25.40 0.00 11.45
CA ALA A 449 -26.05 1.23 10.97
C ALA A 449 -25.14 2.19 10.17
N THR A 450 -23.92 1.80 9.88
CA THR A 450 -22.89 2.58 9.16
C THR A 450 -22.42 1.90 7.88
N ASP A 451 -23.16 0.94 7.39
CA ASP A 451 -22.75 0.09 6.28
C ASP A 451 -23.05 0.74 4.93
N ALA A 452 -22.09 0.66 3.99
CA ALA A 452 -22.29 1.18 2.65
C ALA A 452 -22.77 0.09 1.70
N THR A 453 -23.77 0.42 0.89
CA THR A 453 -24.21 -0.39 -0.24
C THR A 453 -23.65 0.20 -1.52
N GLU A 454 -22.95 -0.60 -2.30
CA GLU A 454 -22.43 -0.20 -3.61
C GLU A 454 -23.24 -0.87 -4.72
N ILE A 455 -23.81 -0.06 -5.63
CA ILE A 455 -24.57 -0.53 -6.78
C ILE A 455 -23.79 -0.15 -8.03
N ASN A 456 -23.10 -1.11 -8.60
CA ASN A 456 -22.24 -0.89 -9.76
C ASN A 456 -22.84 -1.52 -11.02
N GLU A 457 -22.79 -0.82 -12.17
CA GLU A 457 -23.17 -1.40 -13.44
C GLU A 457 -22.29 -2.61 -13.75
N ALA A 458 -22.91 -3.74 -14.01
CA ALA A 458 -22.20 -4.96 -14.32
C ALA A 458 -21.56 -4.86 -15.70
N GLN A 459 -20.30 -5.24 -15.81
CA GLN A 459 -19.62 -5.30 -17.09
C GLN A 459 -20.25 -6.37 -17.97
N SER A 460 -20.64 -6.01 -19.19
CA SER A 460 -21.16 -6.95 -20.16
C SER A 460 -20.03 -7.59 -20.97
N VAL A 461 -20.05 -8.93 -21.05
CA VAL A 461 -19.20 -9.69 -21.95
C VAL A 461 -20.10 -10.32 -22.98
N SER A 462 -19.82 -10.10 -24.26
CA SER A 462 -20.53 -10.76 -25.35
C SER A 462 -19.72 -11.93 -25.90
N GLY A 463 -20.36 -13.09 -25.99
CA GLY A 463 -19.76 -14.32 -26.52
C GLY A 463 -20.80 -15.33 -26.92
N LYS A 464 -20.36 -16.40 -27.60
CA LYS A 464 -21.24 -17.51 -27.99
C LYS A 464 -21.28 -18.53 -26.86
N VAL A 465 -22.47 -18.78 -26.33
CA VAL A 465 -22.67 -19.86 -25.34
C VAL A 465 -22.36 -21.20 -26.01
N GLN A 466 -21.38 -21.92 -25.51
CA GLN A 466 -20.99 -23.22 -26.05
C GLN A 466 -21.66 -24.38 -25.30
N ALA A 467 -21.96 -24.23 -24.04
CA ALA A 467 -22.70 -25.21 -23.24
C ALA A 467 -23.41 -24.54 -22.05
N ILE A 468 -24.50 -25.11 -21.63
CA ILE A 468 -25.20 -24.83 -20.36
C ILE A 468 -25.12 -26.15 -19.57
N LYS A 469 -24.45 -26.13 -18.42
CA LYS A 469 -24.39 -27.27 -17.50
C LYS A 469 -25.59 -27.25 -16.56
#